data_11b674385835e2646f3fbfa158150d97
#
_entry.id   11b674385835e2646f3fbfa158150d97
#
_cell.length_a   1.000
_cell.length_b   1.000
_cell.length_c   1.000
_cell.angle_alpha   90.00
_cell.angle_beta   90.00
_cell.angle_gamma   90.00
#
_symmetry.space_group_name_H-M   'P 1'
#
loop_
_entity.id
_entity.type
_entity.pdbx_description
1 polymer ?
#
loop_
_entity_poly.entity_id
_entity_poly.type
_entity_poly.pdbx_seq_one_letter_code
_entity_poly.pdbx_strand_id
1 'polypeptide(L)'
;MKSVMITFDQAFYERIIKTLDRLNCRGFSYFEQVQGRGSKTGEPHYGSHAWPSMCSAIITIVEDSRVDPLLEALHAMDKETEMLGLRAFVWNVEKTI
;
A
#
# COMPACT_ATOMS: atom_id res chain seq x y z
N MET A 1 -17.34 5.68 3.55
CA MET A 1 -15.94 6.12 3.47
C MET A 1 -15.04 5.13 4.17
N LYS A 2 -13.99 4.73 3.52
CA LYS A 2 -13.06 3.73 4.01
C LYS A 2 -11.64 4.28 4.04
N SER A 3 -10.86 3.79 4.98
CA SER A 3 -9.42 4.02 5.02
C SER A 3 -8.73 2.81 4.42
N VAL A 4 -7.81 3.03 3.51
CA VAL A 4 -7.01 1.96 2.91
C VAL A 4 -5.55 2.25 3.22
N MET A 5 -4.91 1.31 3.92
CA MET A 5 -3.48 1.39 4.20
C MET A 5 -2.76 0.42 3.28
N ILE A 6 -1.81 0.93 2.53
CA ILE A 6 -1.03 0.14 1.58
C ILE A 6 0.41 0.13 2.06
N THR A 7 0.97 -1.07 2.29
CA THR A 7 2.38 -1.22 2.61
C THR A 7 3.06 -1.90 1.44
N PHE A 8 4.21 -1.37 1.01
CA PHE A 8 4.79 -1.81 -0.25
C PHE A 8 6.29 -1.51 -0.30
N ASP A 9 6.97 -2.23 -1.19
CA ASP A 9 8.36 -1.94 -1.53
C ASP A 9 8.40 -0.66 -2.37
N GLN A 10 9.40 0.18 -2.16
CA GLN A 10 9.51 1.46 -2.88
C GLN A 10 9.51 1.32 -4.40
N ALA A 11 9.86 0.16 -4.92
CA ALA A 11 9.82 -0.08 -6.36
C ALA A 11 8.39 0.06 -6.92
N PHE A 12 7.36 -0.10 -6.09
CA PHE A 12 5.96 0.04 -6.52
C PHE A 12 5.46 1.48 -6.48
N TYR A 13 6.22 2.42 -5.91
CA TYR A 13 5.69 3.75 -5.59
C TYR A 13 5.00 4.41 -6.78
N GLU A 14 5.70 4.54 -7.90
CA GLU A 14 5.14 5.26 -9.05
C GLU A 14 3.90 4.56 -9.62
N ARG A 15 3.91 3.23 -9.64
CA ARG A 15 2.77 2.46 -10.13
C ARG A 15 1.54 2.64 -9.23
N ILE A 16 1.77 2.68 -7.91
CA ILE A 16 0.68 2.89 -6.96
C ILE A 16 0.10 4.29 -7.12
N ILE A 17 0.95 5.32 -7.23
CA ILE A 17 0.47 6.68 -7.41
C ILE A 17 -0.36 6.81 -8.70
N LYS A 18 0.11 6.23 -9.80
CA LYS A 18 -0.64 6.23 -11.05
C LYS A 18 -2.00 5.51 -10.90
N THR A 19 -2.02 4.42 -10.15
CA THR A 19 -3.24 3.67 -9.91
C THR A 19 -4.23 4.50 -9.09
N LEU A 20 -3.76 5.15 -8.04
CA LEU A 20 -4.60 6.02 -7.21
C LEU A 20 -5.20 7.15 -8.04
N ASP A 21 -4.40 7.77 -8.90
CA ASP A 21 -4.88 8.82 -9.78
C ASP A 21 -5.93 8.31 -10.78
N ARG A 22 -5.65 7.18 -11.41
CA ARG A 22 -6.55 6.58 -12.38
C ARG A 22 -7.90 6.22 -11.77
N LEU A 23 -7.89 5.73 -10.53
CA LEU A 23 -9.11 5.34 -9.83
C LEU A 23 -9.75 6.49 -9.04
N ASN A 24 -9.24 7.69 -9.22
CA ASN A 24 -9.75 8.89 -8.57
C ASN A 24 -9.66 8.82 -7.04
N CYS A 25 -8.61 8.21 -6.54
CA CYS A 25 -8.29 8.13 -5.12
C CYS A 25 -7.10 9.05 -4.84
N ARG A 26 -7.26 10.34 -5.09
CA ARG A 26 -6.13 11.26 -5.18
C ARG A 26 -5.53 11.73 -3.86
N GLY A 27 -6.33 11.79 -2.81
CA GLY A 27 -5.85 12.23 -1.51
C GLY A 27 -5.17 11.08 -0.77
N PHE A 28 -3.95 11.31 -0.31
CA PHE A 28 -3.25 10.30 0.45
C PHE A 28 -2.16 10.91 1.33
N SER A 29 -1.75 10.15 2.34
CA SER A 29 -0.57 10.44 3.15
C SER A 29 0.47 9.38 2.86
N TYR A 30 1.70 9.80 2.64
CA TYR A 30 2.78 8.91 2.27
C TYR A 30 3.85 8.87 3.36
N PHE A 31 4.23 7.67 3.74
CA PHE A 31 5.31 7.43 4.70
C PHE A 31 6.43 6.74 3.95
N GLU A 32 7.48 7.50 3.67
CA GLU A 32 8.54 7.05 2.77
C GLU A 32 9.26 5.80 3.27
N GLN A 33 9.47 5.71 4.58
CA GLN A 33 10.25 4.60 5.13
C GLN A 33 9.59 4.08 6.39
N VAL A 34 9.20 2.81 6.37
CA VAL A 34 8.63 2.13 7.53
C VAL A 34 9.32 0.80 7.70
N GLN A 35 9.32 0.30 8.93
CA GLN A 35 9.85 -1.01 9.25
C GLN A 35 8.70 -1.92 9.61
N GLY A 36 8.79 -3.17 9.20
CA GLY A 36 7.74 -4.11 9.51
C GLY A 36 8.07 -5.51 9.05
N ARG A 37 7.15 -6.41 9.31
CA ARG A 37 7.24 -7.79 8.87
C ARG A 37 5.92 -8.15 8.20
N GLY A 38 6.00 -8.54 6.93
CA GLY A 38 4.81 -8.76 6.12
C GLY A 38 4.03 -10.01 6.46
N SER A 39 4.64 -10.95 7.18
CA SER A 39 3.98 -12.18 7.60
C SER A 39 4.69 -12.75 8.82
N LYS A 40 4.08 -13.77 9.42
CA LYS A 40 4.67 -14.41 10.61
C LYS A 40 6.07 -14.98 10.34
N THR A 41 6.26 -15.51 9.15
CA THR A 41 7.53 -16.14 8.74
C THR A 41 8.30 -15.29 7.74
N GLY A 42 7.74 -14.15 7.34
CA GLY A 42 8.37 -13.26 6.39
C GLY A 42 9.57 -12.56 6.99
N GLU A 43 10.46 -12.16 6.14
CA GLU A 43 11.63 -11.43 6.58
C GLU A 43 11.30 -9.98 6.87
N PRO A 44 11.91 -9.39 7.90
CA PRO A 44 11.60 -8.00 8.22
C PRO A 44 12.17 -7.04 7.17
N HIS A 45 11.42 -5.98 6.90
CA HIS A 45 11.81 -4.92 5.97
C HIS A 45 12.27 -3.72 6.78
N TYR A 46 13.52 -3.73 7.18
CA TYR A 46 14.07 -2.68 8.04
C TYR A 46 14.78 -1.57 7.29
N GLY A 47 14.82 -1.66 5.97
CA GLY A 47 15.51 -0.66 5.18
C GLY A 47 17.01 -0.65 5.35
N SER A 48 17.59 -1.72 5.88
CA SER A 48 19.01 -1.84 6.07
C SER A 48 19.69 -2.38 4.80
N HIS A 49 20.99 -2.29 4.74
CA HIS A 49 21.73 -2.79 3.59
C HIS A 49 21.68 -4.32 3.45
N ALA A 50 21.27 -5.03 4.50
CA ALA A 50 21.04 -6.48 4.41
C ALA A 50 19.81 -6.79 3.56
N TRP A 51 18.92 -5.82 3.40
CA TRP A 51 17.70 -5.92 2.59
C TRP A 51 17.69 -4.73 1.64
N PRO A 52 17.94 -4.96 0.36
CA PRO A 52 18.04 -3.84 -0.59
C PRO A 52 16.73 -3.10 -0.81
N SER A 53 15.61 -3.71 -0.47
CA SER A 53 14.33 -3.05 -0.68
C SER A 53 13.90 -2.26 0.56
N MET A 54 13.28 -1.11 0.32
CA MET A 54 12.75 -0.22 1.35
C MET A 54 11.24 -0.37 1.38
N CYS A 55 10.68 -0.46 2.58
CA CYS A 55 9.24 -0.53 2.75
C CYS A 55 8.67 0.86 2.98
N SER A 56 7.58 1.16 2.32
CA SER A 56 6.85 2.42 2.43
C SER A 56 5.39 2.14 2.74
N ALA A 57 4.65 3.17 3.11
CA ALA A 57 3.22 3.05 3.37
C ALA A 57 2.46 4.26 2.84
N ILE A 58 1.24 4.02 2.39
CA ILE A 58 0.31 5.07 2.00
C ILE A 58 -1.00 4.80 2.74
N ILE A 59 -1.61 5.87 3.24
CA ILE A 59 -2.98 5.82 3.75
C ILE A 59 -3.81 6.72 2.87
N THR A 60 -4.88 6.19 2.30
CA THR A 60 -5.82 6.97 1.50
C THR A 60 -7.23 6.72 2.00
N ILE A 61 -8.05 7.76 2.01
CA ILE A 61 -9.45 7.68 2.43
C ILE A 61 -10.28 7.78 1.16
N VAL A 62 -11.12 6.77 0.94
CA VAL A 62 -11.83 6.63 -0.32
C VAL A 62 -13.31 6.34 -0.10
N GLU A 63 -14.11 6.63 -1.13
CA GLU A 63 -15.50 6.22 -1.14
C GLU A 63 -15.59 4.70 -1.21
N ASP A 64 -16.65 4.14 -0.64
CA ASP A 64 -16.83 2.69 -0.58
C ASP A 64 -16.72 2.04 -1.97
N SER A 65 -17.26 2.71 -2.98
CA SER A 65 -17.26 2.18 -4.36
C SER A 65 -15.86 2.07 -4.98
N ARG A 66 -14.86 2.73 -4.40
CA ARG A 66 -13.49 2.69 -4.93
C ARG A 66 -12.67 1.55 -4.35
N VAL A 67 -13.13 0.95 -3.27
CA VAL A 67 -12.34 -0.04 -2.53
C VAL A 67 -12.01 -1.26 -3.39
N ASP A 68 -13.04 -1.90 -3.95
CA ASP A 68 -12.81 -3.12 -4.71
C ASP A 68 -11.92 -2.91 -5.95
N PRO A 69 -12.18 -1.88 -6.79
CA PRO A 69 -11.26 -1.61 -7.90
C PRO A 69 -9.82 -1.35 -7.47
N LEU A 70 -9.65 -0.64 -6.35
CA LEU A 70 -8.31 -0.37 -5.84
C LEU A 70 -7.62 -1.64 -5.37
N LEU A 71 -8.31 -2.48 -4.59
CA LEU A 71 -7.74 -3.74 -4.12
C LEU A 71 -7.41 -4.68 -5.27
N GLU A 72 -8.26 -4.74 -6.29
CA GLU A 72 -7.98 -5.56 -7.47
C GLU A 72 -6.71 -5.12 -8.18
N ALA A 73 -6.53 -3.81 -8.37
CA ALA A 73 -5.34 -3.28 -9.02
C ALA A 73 -4.08 -3.57 -8.21
N LEU A 74 -4.14 -3.38 -6.89
CA LEU A 74 -3.01 -3.65 -6.01
C LEU A 74 -2.67 -5.14 -5.97
N HIS A 75 -3.69 -5.99 -5.96
CA HIS A 75 -3.48 -7.44 -5.96
C HIS A 75 -2.79 -7.90 -7.25
N ALA A 76 -3.17 -7.31 -8.38
CA ALA A 76 -2.52 -7.62 -9.65
C ALA A 76 -1.03 -7.26 -9.62
N MET A 77 -0.68 -6.12 -9.02
CA MET A 77 0.72 -5.74 -8.85
C MET A 77 1.47 -6.72 -7.96
N ASP A 78 0.85 -7.14 -6.86
CA ASP A 78 1.48 -8.07 -5.93
C ASP A 78 1.78 -9.41 -6.61
N LYS A 79 0.88 -9.88 -7.43
CA LYS A 79 1.07 -11.15 -8.15
C LYS A 79 2.23 -11.11 -9.14
N GLU A 80 2.51 -9.96 -9.70
CA GLU A 80 3.61 -9.81 -10.65
C GLU A 80 4.98 -9.95 -9.99
N THR A 81 5.08 -9.54 -8.72
CA THR A 81 6.36 -9.52 -8.02
C THR A 81 6.16 -9.89 -6.55
N GLU A 82 5.74 -11.12 -6.30
CA GLU A 82 5.39 -11.58 -4.95
C GLU A 82 6.49 -11.42 -3.91
N MET A 83 7.74 -11.50 -4.33
CA MET A 83 8.88 -11.38 -3.43
C MET A 83 9.01 -10.01 -2.79
N LEU A 84 8.49 -8.97 -3.42
CA LEU A 84 8.63 -7.61 -2.91
C LEU A 84 7.64 -7.28 -1.79
N GLY A 85 6.52 -7.97 -1.78
CA GLY A 85 5.52 -7.77 -0.74
C GLY A 85 4.72 -6.49 -0.90
N LEU A 86 3.44 -6.64 -1.19
CA LEU A 86 2.49 -5.54 -1.30
C LEU A 86 1.24 -5.97 -0.56
N ARG A 87 0.82 -5.18 0.41
CA ARG A 87 -0.36 -5.49 1.21
C ARG A 87 -1.23 -4.26 1.33
N ALA A 88 -2.52 -4.50 1.44
CA ALA A 88 -3.49 -3.43 1.66
C ALA A 88 -4.52 -3.88 2.68
N PHE A 89 -4.90 -2.96 3.55
CA PHE A 89 -5.85 -3.22 4.61
C PHE A 89 -6.91 -2.14 4.58
N VAL A 90 -8.15 -2.50 4.80
CA VAL A 90 -9.29 -1.58 4.71
C VAL A 90 -10.07 -1.59 6.02
N TRP A 91 -10.45 -0.42 6.50
CA TRP A 91 -11.34 -0.30 7.65
C TRP A 91 -12.23 0.93 7.50
N ASN A 92 -13.29 0.95 8.32
CA ASN A 92 -14.24 2.05 8.28
C ASN A 92 -13.68 3.32 8.89
N VAL A 93 -14.02 4.46 8.30
CA VAL A 93 -13.79 5.75 8.90
C VAL A 93 -15.10 6.16 9.59
N GLU A 94 -15.09 6.17 10.90
CA GLU A 94 -16.30 6.52 11.65
C GLU A 94 -16.61 8.00 11.60
N LYS A 95 -15.59 8.83 11.74
CA LYS A 95 -15.74 10.29 11.82
C LYS A 95 -14.56 10.97 11.17
N THR A 96 -14.79 12.14 10.64
CA THR A 96 -13.74 13.00 10.09
C THR A 96 -14.09 14.45 10.33
N ILE A 97 -13.12 15.32 10.22
CA ILE A 97 -13.38 16.75 10.24
C ILE A 97 -13.38 17.29 8.83
#